data_8ab6ee348026d836b8a2f6d7e52eeb3d
#
_entry.id   8ab6ee348026d836b8a2f6d7e52eeb3d
#
_cell.length_a   1.000
_cell.length_b   1.000
_cell.length_c   1.000
_cell.angle_alpha   90.00
_cell.angle_beta   90.00
_cell.angle_gamma   90.00
#
_symmetry.space_group_name_H-M   'P 1'
#
loop_
_entity.id
_entity.type
_entity.pdbx_description
1 polymer ?
#
loop_
_entity_poly.entity_id
_entity_poly.type
_entity_poly.pdbx_seq_one_letter_code
_entity_poly.pdbx_strand_id
1 'polypeptide(L)' 'PVQALAAAVDAFERTLIAEALRQHGGNLTRTAEALRVPKTTLHDKSRRHGLGS' A
#
# COMPACT_ATOMS: atom_id res chain seq x y z
N PRO A 1 -20.24 1.45 -12.67
CA PRO A 1 -19.28 2.06 -13.59
C PRO A 1 -17.83 1.69 -13.24
N VAL A 2 -16.99 1.68 -14.25
CA VAL A 2 -15.60 1.29 -14.12
C VAL A 2 -14.86 2.17 -13.10
N GLN A 3 -15.20 3.44 -13.06
CA GLN A 3 -14.57 4.37 -12.11
C GLN A 3 -14.89 4.01 -10.68
N ALA A 4 -16.10 3.54 -10.40
CA ALA A 4 -16.46 3.13 -9.06
C ALA A 4 -15.66 1.90 -8.63
N LEU A 5 -15.44 0.96 -9.54
CA LEU A 5 -14.60 -0.21 -9.25
C LEU A 5 -13.16 0.21 -8.98
N ALA A 6 -12.60 1.06 -9.82
CA ALA A 6 -11.23 1.52 -9.66
C ALA A 6 -11.05 2.27 -8.34
N ALA A 7 -12.01 3.12 -7.99
CA ALA A 7 -11.95 3.86 -6.72
C ALA A 7 -12.03 2.91 -5.52
N ALA A 8 -12.88 1.89 -5.61
CA ALA A 8 -13.03 0.92 -4.52
C ALA A 8 -11.76 0.10 -4.33
N VAL A 9 -11.15 -0.34 -5.43
CA VAL A 9 -9.90 -1.10 -5.38
C VAL A 9 -8.78 -0.22 -4.80
N ASP A 10 -8.71 1.02 -5.24
CA ASP A 10 -7.69 1.95 -4.75
C ASP A 10 -7.84 2.20 -3.25
N ALA A 11 -9.06 2.39 -2.78
CA ALA A 11 -9.32 2.60 -1.36
C ALA A 11 -8.96 1.35 -0.54
N PHE A 12 -9.28 0.16 -1.06
CA PHE A 12 -8.93 -1.09 -0.40
C PHE A 12 -7.41 -1.26 -0.34
N GLU A 13 -6.73 -0.97 -1.44
CA GLU A 13 -5.27 -1.06 -1.49
C GLU A 13 -4.63 -0.12 -0.47
N ARG A 14 -5.11 1.11 -0.39
CA ARG A 14 -4.62 2.08 0.58
C ARG A 14 -4.75 1.55 2.01
N THR A 15 -5.93 1.03 2.34
CA THR A 15 -6.18 0.49 3.68
C THR A 15 -5.25 -0.68 3.97
N LEU A 16 -5.09 -1.58 3.01
CA LEU A 16 -4.25 -2.76 3.17
C LEU A 16 -2.79 -2.38 3.40
N ILE A 17 -2.28 -1.45 2.60
CA ILE A 17 -0.90 -1.00 2.73
C ILE A 17 -0.69 -0.27 4.04
N ALA A 18 -1.61 0.63 4.41
CA ALA A 18 -1.52 1.38 5.66
C ALA A 18 -1.48 0.44 6.86
N GLU A 19 -2.35 -0.56 6.87
CA GLU A 19 -2.40 -1.54 7.95
C GLU A 19 -1.12 -2.37 8.02
N ALA A 20 -0.61 -2.81 6.87
CA ALA A 20 0.61 -3.60 6.82
C ALA A 20 1.82 -2.78 7.29
N LEU A 21 1.90 -1.52 6.87
CA LEU A 21 2.96 -0.63 7.33
C LEU A 21 2.91 -0.46 8.84
N ARG A 22 1.72 -0.27 9.39
CA ARG A 22 1.54 -0.11 10.83
C ARG A 22 2.01 -1.36 11.57
N GLN A 23 1.66 -2.54 11.08
CA GLN A 23 2.06 -3.81 11.70
C GLN A 23 3.57 -4.02 11.71
N HIS A 24 4.26 -3.44 10.75
CA HIS A 24 5.72 -3.59 10.64
C HIS A 24 6.48 -2.33 11.06
N GLY A 25 5.82 -1.44 11.81
CA GLY A 25 6.47 -0.26 12.37
C GLY A 25 6.98 0.72 11.32
N GLY A 26 6.38 0.73 10.14
CA GLY A 26 6.80 1.61 9.05
C GLY A 26 7.96 1.07 8.23
N ASN A 27 8.40 -0.16 8.47
CA ASN A 27 9.51 -0.76 7.75
C ASN A 27 9.06 -1.21 6.36
N LEU A 28 9.47 -0.46 5.34
CA LEU A 28 9.05 -0.75 3.96
C LEU A 28 9.53 -2.11 3.47
N THR A 29 10.75 -2.49 3.82
CA THR A 29 11.30 -3.77 3.36
C THR A 29 10.48 -4.93 3.90
N ARG A 30 10.22 -4.92 5.20
CA ARG A 30 9.42 -5.99 5.82
C ARG A 30 7.98 -6.00 5.33
N THR A 31 7.42 -4.81 5.15
CA THR A 31 6.05 -4.70 4.63
C THR A 31 5.96 -5.26 3.21
N ALA A 32 6.93 -4.92 2.36
CA ALA A 32 6.96 -5.44 0.99
C ALA A 32 7.08 -6.96 0.98
N GLU A 33 7.90 -7.52 1.85
CA GLU A 33 8.03 -8.97 1.97
C GLU A 33 6.71 -9.61 2.39
N ALA A 34 6.04 -9.02 3.38
CA ALA A 34 4.77 -9.54 3.88
C ALA A 34 3.69 -9.49 2.80
N LEU A 35 3.67 -8.44 2.01
CA LEU A 35 2.70 -8.28 0.92
C LEU A 35 3.12 -8.97 -0.36
N ARG A 36 4.34 -9.50 -0.41
CA ARG A 36 4.90 -10.20 -1.57
C ARG A 36 4.91 -9.31 -2.81
N VAL A 37 5.36 -8.09 -2.63
CA VAL A 37 5.54 -7.14 -3.73
C VAL A 37 6.97 -6.59 -3.69
N PRO A 38 7.50 -6.14 -4.83
CA PRO A 38 8.80 -5.48 -4.84
C PRO A 38 8.76 -4.22 -3.97
N LYS A 39 9.87 -3.94 -3.29
CA LYS A 39 9.96 -2.76 -2.43
C LYS A 39 9.70 -1.47 -3.21
N THR A 40 10.20 -1.42 -4.46
CA THR A 40 9.98 -0.24 -5.32
C THR A 40 8.51 -0.02 -5.60
N THR A 41 7.76 -1.09 -5.87
CA THR A 41 6.33 -1.02 -6.10
C THR A 41 5.61 -0.53 -4.85
N LEU A 42 5.98 -1.06 -3.69
CA LEU A 42 5.37 -0.64 -2.43
C LEU A 42 5.67 0.83 -2.14
N HIS A 43 6.90 1.25 -2.38
CA HIS A 43 7.29 2.65 -2.17
C HIS A 43 6.46 3.59 -3.04
N ASP A 44 6.30 3.26 -4.32
CA ASP A 44 5.51 4.06 -5.24
C ASP A 44 4.05 4.14 -4.83
N LYS A 45 3.47 2.99 -4.46
CA LYS A 45 2.07 2.94 -4.03
C LYS A 45 1.87 3.72 -2.73
N SER A 46 2.79 3.59 -1.80
CA SER A 46 2.71 4.33 -0.53
C SER A 46 2.75 5.83 -0.77
N ARG A 47 3.61 6.29 -1.67
CA ARG A 47 3.68 7.72 -2.03
C ARG A 47 2.39 8.18 -2.70
N ARG A 48 1.87 7.37 -3.63
CA ARG A 48 0.63 7.71 -4.33
C ARG A 48 -0.54 7.86 -3.37
N HIS A 49 -0.59 7.04 -2.34
CA HIS A 49 -1.66 7.08 -1.34
C HIS A 49 -1.38 8.05 -0.19
N GLY A 50 -0.23 8.71 -0.20
CA GLY A 50 0.15 9.62 0.87
C GLY A 50 0.50 8.93 2.17
N LEU A 51 0.97 7.68 2.08
CA LEU A 51 1.34 6.88 3.24
C LEU A 51 2.86 6.83 3.40
N GLY A 52 3.32 6.80 4.62
CA GLY A 52 4.71 6.50 4.92
C GLY A 52 5.72 7.40 4.22
N SER A 53 5.53 8.65 4.31
CA SER A 53 6.41 9.66 3.69
C SER A 53 7.88 9.39 3.91
#